data_2462ba6701b6f53a2de17755733196de
#
_entry.id   2462ba6701b6f53a2de17755733196de
#
_cell.length_a   1.000
_cell.length_b   1.000
_cell.length_c   1.000
_cell.angle_alpha   90.00
_cell.angle_beta   90.00
_cell.angle_gamma   90.00
#
_symmetry.space_group_name_H-M   'P 1'
#
loop_
_entity.id
_entity.type
_entity.pdbx_description
1 polymer ?
#
loop_
_entity_poly.entity_id
_entity_poly.type
_entity_poly.pdbx_seq_one_letter_code
_entity_poly.pdbx_strand_id
1 'polypeptide(L)'
;MDLHDGSGPQERFRAYAADLASVLGHADRVRPFEDYCVGLLSTEGRKSVEPLAATTAPERTAAQHQSLLHFVAQAPWSDQALLTRVRERVLPSITSEESIQAWIIDDTGFPKKGNHSVGVARQYCGQLGKQDNCQVAVSLSLATHQGSLPIAYRLYLPKDWAGDPLRRAIAGVPADVVFQTKPEIALQQLRQAVADGVPPGVALMDPAYGNDSKLRAGISDLGSTYVAGMSPTTMVWQPGEAPLPPASSRGRGRPATRLRRDETHQPVSAKTLALELPAEAWQTITWRDGSNAPLTSRFARWRVRPAHDDARRSEPAEAEWLLIEWPEGAAEPDHYWLSTMAADISLERMVDHAKLRWRIERDYLELKQEVGLGHYEGRGWRGFHHHATLYIAAYGFLISEKETIPPSGASRPWRGSQSALSPGYRPKGSAAAVTTPHAEFHRHLAYPSRAHSGSRPATLSLLRDPSSNRSRAE
;
A
#
# COMPACT_ATOMS: atom_id res chain seq x y z
N MET A 1 15.34 -6.96 -22.43
CA MET A 1 15.91 -5.74 -23.04
C MET A 1 16.41 -4.90 -21.88
N ASP A 2 17.72 -4.87 -21.69
CA ASP A 2 18.34 -4.17 -20.59
C ASP A 2 18.09 -2.66 -20.71
N LEU A 3 17.63 -2.02 -19.63
CA LEU A 3 17.43 -0.57 -19.56
C LEU A 3 18.75 0.22 -19.51
N HIS A 4 19.90 -0.45 -19.71
CA HIS A 4 21.25 0.10 -19.49
C HIS A 4 22.04 0.44 -20.75
N ASP A 5 21.38 0.65 -21.91
CA ASP A 5 22.11 0.85 -23.17
C ASP A 5 22.61 2.30 -23.44
N GLY A 6 22.64 3.15 -22.42
CA GLY A 6 23.07 4.55 -22.57
C GLY A 6 21.96 5.50 -23.03
N SER A 7 20.71 5.01 -23.17
CA SER A 7 19.55 5.83 -23.53
C SER A 7 19.17 6.84 -22.44
N GLY A 8 18.65 7.99 -22.84
CA GLY A 8 18.18 9.01 -21.89
C GLY A 8 16.93 8.57 -21.14
N PRO A 9 16.59 9.19 -19.96
CA PRO A 9 15.42 8.82 -19.16
C PRO A 9 14.10 8.83 -19.96
N GLN A 10 13.97 9.73 -20.94
CA GLN A 10 12.79 9.81 -21.80
C GLN A 10 12.66 8.60 -22.72
N GLU A 11 13.76 8.08 -23.22
CA GLU A 11 13.79 6.93 -24.13
C GLU A 11 13.48 5.65 -23.35
N ARG A 12 14.07 5.51 -22.16
CA ARG A 12 13.75 4.40 -21.24
C ARG A 12 12.27 4.41 -20.82
N PHE A 13 11.72 5.60 -20.52
CA PHE A 13 10.29 5.72 -20.23
C PHE A 13 9.42 5.32 -21.42
N ARG A 14 9.76 5.74 -22.65
CA ARG A 14 9.01 5.33 -23.84
C ARG A 14 9.05 3.82 -24.05
N ALA A 15 10.22 3.20 -23.88
CA ALA A 15 10.35 1.75 -23.98
C ALA A 15 9.52 1.03 -22.91
N TYR A 16 9.56 1.52 -21.67
CA TYR A 16 8.73 1.01 -20.57
C TYR A 16 7.23 1.17 -20.85
N ALA A 17 6.79 2.34 -21.26
CA ALA A 17 5.39 2.62 -21.58
C ALA A 17 4.89 1.80 -22.79
N ALA A 18 5.70 1.64 -23.83
CA ALA A 18 5.36 0.81 -24.98
C ALA A 18 5.20 -0.67 -24.61
N ASP A 19 6.07 -1.17 -23.74
CA ASP A 19 5.99 -2.53 -23.22
C ASP A 19 4.70 -2.75 -22.40
N LEU A 20 4.36 -1.84 -21.50
CA LEU A 20 3.12 -1.89 -20.72
C LEU A 20 1.87 -1.75 -21.61
N ALA A 21 1.93 -0.94 -22.64
CA ALA A 21 0.82 -0.72 -23.56
C ALA A 21 0.43 -1.98 -24.35
N SER A 22 1.33 -2.96 -24.47
CA SER A 22 1.09 -4.24 -25.15
C SER A 22 -0.12 -5.02 -24.61
N VAL A 23 -0.46 -4.84 -23.33
CA VAL A 23 -1.58 -5.53 -22.67
C VAL A 23 -2.90 -4.74 -22.66
N LEU A 24 -2.94 -3.55 -23.28
CA LEU A 24 -4.15 -2.71 -23.31
C LEU A 24 -5.20 -3.21 -24.31
N GLY A 25 -4.85 -4.14 -25.20
CA GLY A 25 -5.78 -4.84 -26.10
C GLY A 25 -6.30 -4.04 -27.29
N HIS A 26 -5.92 -2.76 -27.48
CA HIS A 26 -6.29 -1.95 -28.64
C HIS A 26 -5.30 -0.81 -28.89
N ALA A 27 -4.95 -0.54 -30.15
CA ALA A 27 -3.98 0.49 -30.51
C ALA A 27 -4.40 1.91 -30.07
N ASP A 28 -5.69 2.24 -30.13
CA ASP A 28 -6.19 3.57 -29.72
C ASP A 28 -6.02 3.88 -28.23
N ARG A 29 -5.69 2.87 -27.42
CA ARG A 29 -5.43 3.04 -25.97
C ARG A 29 -3.99 3.38 -25.66
N VAL A 30 -3.07 3.14 -26.58
CA VAL A 30 -1.63 3.34 -26.39
C VAL A 30 -1.32 4.80 -26.12
N ARG A 31 -1.76 5.69 -26.98
CA ARG A 31 -1.48 7.13 -26.85
C ARG A 31 -2.09 7.74 -25.58
N PRO A 32 -3.38 7.51 -25.24
CA PRO A 32 -3.94 8.00 -23.98
C PRO A 32 -3.24 7.42 -22.74
N PHE A 33 -2.76 6.18 -22.79
CA PHE A 33 -1.97 5.57 -21.72
C PHE A 33 -0.65 6.30 -21.52
N GLU A 34 0.13 6.48 -22.58
CA GLU A 34 1.40 7.21 -22.54
C GLU A 34 1.21 8.64 -22.03
N ASP A 35 0.24 9.37 -22.60
CA ASP A 35 -0.05 10.75 -22.20
C ASP A 35 -0.50 10.82 -20.73
N TYR A 36 -1.28 9.84 -20.24
CA TYR A 36 -1.68 9.78 -18.83
C TYR A 36 -0.47 9.59 -17.93
N CYS A 37 0.40 8.64 -18.22
CA CYS A 37 1.61 8.36 -17.44
C CYS A 37 2.60 9.55 -17.49
N VAL A 38 2.82 10.16 -18.66
CA VAL A 38 3.62 11.39 -18.78
C VAL A 38 3.02 12.50 -17.93
N GLY A 39 1.70 12.70 -17.99
CA GLY A 39 1.00 13.69 -17.19
C GLY A 39 1.21 13.45 -15.68
N LEU A 40 1.12 12.21 -15.22
CA LEU A 40 1.37 11.86 -13.81
C LEU A 40 2.79 12.22 -13.35
N LEU A 41 3.77 11.99 -14.21
CA LEU A 41 5.17 12.25 -13.90
C LEU A 41 5.58 13.73 -14.06
N SER A 42 4.91 14.49 -14.94
CA SER A 42 5.33 15.83 -15.33
C SER A 42 4.46 16.95 -14.76
N THR A 43 3.21 16.67 -14.33
CA THR A 43 2.31 17.70 -13.80
C THR A 43 2.72 18.09 -12.39
N GLU A 44 2.88 19.37 -12.12
CA GLU A 44 3.05 19.91 -10.79
C GLU A 44 1.68 20.09 -10.09
N GLY A 45 1.64 19.89 -8.78
CA GLY A 45 0.42 20.07 -7.97
C GLY A 45 -0.64 19.00 -8.18
N ARG A 46 -1.90 19.40 -8.49
CA ARG A 46 -3.02 18.47 -8.59
C ARG A 46 -2.96 17.64 -9.88
N LYS A 47 -2.99 16.33 -9.75
CA LYS A 47 -2.90 15.37 -10.87
C LYS A 47 -4.26 14.74 -11.19
N SER A 48 -5.31 15.56 -11.33
CA SER A 48 -6.58 15.13 -11.92
C SER A 48 -6.55 15.26 -13.45
N VAL A 49 -7.53 14.69 -14.14
CA VAL A 49 -7.49 14.53 -15.62
C VAL A 49 -7.28 15.86 -16.36
N GLU A 50 -7.87 16.96 -15.89
CA GLU A 50 -7.75 18.26 -16.55
C GLU A 50 -6.33 18.84 -16.50
N PRO A 51 -5.63 18.93 -15.33
CA PRO A 51 -4.23 19.30 -15.28
C PRO A 51 -3.32 18.40 -16.12
N LEU A 52 -3.57 17.06 -16.11
CA LEU A 52 -2.80 16.13 -16.95
C LEU A 52 -2.97 16.48 -18.44
N ALA A 53 -4.21 16.77 -18.88
CA ALA A 53 -4.49 17.16 -20.25
C ALA A 53 -3.83 18.49 -20.64
N ALA A 54 -3.83 19.48 -19.73
CA ALA A 54 -3.18 20.76 -19.95
C ALA A 54 -1.66 20.61 -20.07
N THR A 55 -1.05 19.72 -19.31
CA THR A 55 0.38 19.45 -19.33
C THR A 55 0.79 18.70 -20.62
N THR A 56 0.03 17.69 -21.02
CA THR A 56 0.38 16.81 -22.14
C THR A 56 -0.03 17.34 -23.52
N ALA A 57 -1.04 18.21 -23.59
CA ALA A 57 -1.51 18.81 -24.83
C ALA A 57 -2.08 20.23 -24.60
N PRO A 58 -1.25 21.24 -24.26
CA PRO A 58 -1.69 22.58 -23.89
C PRO A 58 -2.50 23.30 -25.00
N GLU A 59 -2.19 23.04 -26.28
CA GLU A 59 -2.88 23.64 -27.42
C GLU A 59 -4.28 23.06 -27.69
N ARG A 60 -4.58 21.85 -27.11
CA ARG A 60 -5.85 21.14 -27.32
C ARG A 60 -6.37 20.49 -26.03
N THR A 61 -6.23 21.16 -24.90
CA THR A 61 -6.55 20.65 -23.57
C THR A 61 -7.95 20.03 -23.46
N ALA A 62 -8.98 20.65 -24.07
CA ALA A 62 -10.35 20.13 -24.00
C ALA A 62 -10.51 18.76 -24.68
N ALA A 63 -9.93 18.56 -25.86
CA ALA A 63 -9.97 17.29 -26.56
C ALA A 63 -9.13 16.22 -25.82
N GLN A 64 -7.97 16.62 -25.30
CA GLN A 64 -7.10 15.74 -24.50
C GLN A 64 -7.79 15.31 -23.20
N HIS A 65 -8.46 16.23 -22.52
CA HIS A 65 -9.25 15.93 -21.34
C HIS A 65 -10.29 14.84 -21.60
N GLN A 66 -11.08 14.97 -22.70
CA GLN A 66 -12.06 13.95 -23.09
C GLN A 66 -11.41 12.59 -23.40
N SER A 67 -10.28 12.59 -24.07
CA SER A 67 -9.53 11.37 -24.40
C SER A 67 -9.05 10.66 -23.12
N LEU A 68 -8.39 11.38 -22.22
CA LEU A 68 -7.88 10.81 -20.95
C LEU A 68 -9.01 10.39 -20.03
N LEU A 69 -10.11 11.15 -19.97
CA LEU A 69 -11.29 10.81 -19.16
C LEU A 69 -11.95 9.53 -19.68
N HIS A 70 -12.14 9.40 -20.99
CA HIS A 70 -12.65 8.16 -21.61
C HIS A 70 -11.73 6.98 -21.31
N PHE A 71 -10.42 7.16 -21.48
CA PHE A 71 -9.42 6.11 -21.25
C PHE A 71 -9.46 5.58 -19.81
N VAL A 72 -9.50 6.46 -18.81
CA VAL A 72 -9.48 6.03 -17.40
C VAL A 72 -10.83 5.54 -16.92
N ALA A 73 -11.95 6.13 -17.36
CA ALA A 73 -13.26 5.84 -16.80
C ALA A 73 -14.10 4.82 -17.57
N GLN A 74 -13.89 4.70 -18.91
CA GLN A 74 -14.80 3.96 -19.79
C GLN A 74 -14.11 2.87 -20.63
N ALA A 75 -12.87 3.10 -21.09
CA ALA A 75 -12.18 2.15 -21.94
C ALA A 75 -12.03 0.78 -21.29
N PRO A 76 -12.38 -0.34 -22.00
CA PRO A 76 -12.44 -1.67 -21.40
C PRO A 76 -11.07 -2.38 -21.44
N TRP A 77 -10.05 -1.82 -20.83
CA TRP A 77 -8.77 -2.52 -20.62
C TRP A 77 -8.73 -3.15 -19.22
N SER A 78 -7.86 -4.13 -19.03
CA SER A 78 -7.73 -4.87 -17.78
C SER A 78 -6.67 -4.21 -16.89
N ASP A 79 -7.09 -3.68 -15.75
CA ASP A 79 -6.22 -3.20 -14.68
C ASP A 79 -5.32 -4.32 -14.15
N GLN A 80 -5.86 -5.53 -13.98
CA GLN A 80 -5.09 -6.69 -13.53
C GLN A 80 -3.97 -7.08 -14.52
N ALA A 81 -4.26 -7.11 -15.83
CA ALA A 81 -3.25 -7.42 -16.83
C ALA A 81 -2.13 -6.37 -16.83
N LEU A 82 -2.49 -5.09 -16.67
CA LEU A 82 -1.51 -4.01 -16.59
C LEU A 82 -0.67 -4.10 -15.29
N LEU A 83 -1.27 -4.37 -14.13
CA LEU A 83 -0.52 -4.58 -12.88
C LEU A 83 0.43 -5.77 -12.98
N THR A 84 0.00 -6.87 -13.58
CA THR A 84 0.86 -8.04 -13.85
C THR A 84 2.07 -7.63 -14.70
N ARG A 85 1.84 -6.87 -15.78
CA ARG A 85 2.94 -6.42 -16.65
C ARG A 85 3.88 -5.44 -15.95
N VAL A 86 3.35 -4.53 -15.11
CA VAL A 86 4.16 -3.64 -14.26
C VAL A 86 5.04 -4.48 -13.34
N ARG A 87 4.47 -5.46 -12.64
CA ARG A 87 5.21 -6.37 -11.77
C ARG A 87 6.36 -7.08 -12.51
N GLU A 88 6.05 -7.71 -13.65
CA GLU A 88 7.05 -8.40 -14.47
C GLU A 88 8.21 -7.50 -14.91
N ARG A 89 7.88 -6.23 -15.19
CA ARG A 89 8.87 -5.28 -15.68
C ARG A 89 9.73 -4.68 -14.57
N VAL A 90 9.16 -4.45 -13.39
CA VAL A 90 9.82 -3.78 -12.26
C VAL A 90 10.52 -4.75 -11.32
N LEU A 91 9.99 -5.97 -11.18
CA LEU A 91 10.53 -6.98 -10.26
C LEU A 91 12.04 -7.24 -10.43
N PRO A 92 12.59 -7.39 -11.64
CA PRO A 92 14.03 -7.58 -11.82
C PRO A 92 14.89 -6.45 -11.21
N SER A 93 14.41 -5.21 -11.26
CA SER A 93 15.12 -4.05 -10.68
C SER A 93 15.16 -4.11 -9.16
N ILE A 94 14.00 -4.36 -8.51
CA ILE A 94 13.95 -4.44 -7.04
C ILE A 94 14.62 -5.70 -6.47
N THR A 95 14.82 -6.74 -7.26
CA THR A 95 15.46 -7.98 -6.83
C THR A 95 16.92 -8.13 -7.32
N SER A 96 17.50 -7.06 -7.85
CA SER A 96 18.86 -7.09 -8.40
C SER A 96 19.93 -7.42 -7.35
N GLU A 97 19.76 -6.98 -6.12
CA GLU A 97 20.74 -7.17 -5.05
C GLU A 97 20.26 -8.15 -3.97
N GLU A 98 18.96 -8.31 -3.78
CA GLU A 98 18.39 -9.24 -2.80
C GLU A 98 17.03 -9.81 -3.27
N SER A 99 16.67 -10.98 -2.76
CA SER A 99 15.36 -11.59 -2.99
C SER A 99 14.25 -10.81 -2.26
N ILE A 100 12.98 -11.05 -2.66
CA ILE A 100 11.83 -10.51 -1.93
C ILE A 100 11.89 -10.94 -0.46
N GLN A 101 11.83 -9.98 0.43
CA GLN A 101 11.85 -10.19 1.88
C GLN A 101 10.43 -10.25 2.44
N ALA A 102 9.52 -9.44 1.90
CA ALA A 102 8.19 -9.34 2.45
C ALA A 102 7.09 -9.18 1.40
N TRP A 103 5.91 -9.66 1.77
CA TRP A 103 4.61 -9.34 1.19
C TRP A 103 3.84 -8.51 2.19
N ILE A 104 3.69 -7.21 1.96
CA ILE A 104 3.09 -6.27 2.90
C ILE A 104 1.62 -6.06 2.57
N ILE A 105 0.76 -6.41 3.53
CA ILE A 105 -0.69 -6.20 3.48
C ILE A 105 -1.01 -4.91 4.23
N ASP A 106 -1.75 -4.01 3.57
CA ASP A 106 -2.22 -2.79 4.22
C ASP A 106 -3.43 -2.22 3.49
N ASP A 107 -4.02 -1.15 4.03
CA ASP A 107 -5.03 -0.38 3.33
C ASP A 107 -4.74 1.12 3.34
N THR A 108 -5.32 1.82 2.38
CA THR A 108 -5.20 3.27 2.33
C THR A 108 -6.54 3.94 2.12
N GLY A 109 -6.81 4.97 2.93
CA GLY A 109 -8.02 5.76 2.89
C GLY A 109 -7.91 6.96 1.93
N PHE A 110 -9.02 7.31 1.27
CA PHE A 110 -9.19 8.47 0.41
C PHE A 110 -10.38 9.31 0.90
N PRO A 111 -10.16 10.43 1.60
CA PRO A 111 -11.23 11.29 2.06
C PRO A 111 -12.10 11.76 0.90
N LYS A 112 -13.43 11.77 1.08
CA LYS A 112 -14.41 12.24 0.09
C LYS A 112 -15.42 13.16 0.74
N LYS A 113 -15.82 14.23 0.06
CA LYS A 113 -16.83 15.16 0.57
C LYS A 113 -18.26 14.70 0.29
N GLY A 114 -18.48 13.92 -0.78
CA GLY A 114 -19.82 13.50 -1.23
C GLY A 114 -20.07 12.01 -1.01
N ASN A 115 -21.30 11.56 -1.28
CA ASN A 115 -21.77 10.20 -1.05
C ASN A 115 -21.89 9.35 -2.33
N HIS A 116 -21.45 9.88 -3.49
CA HIS A 116 -21.67 9.26 -4.79
C HIS A 116 -20.47 8.44 -5.31
N SER A 117 -19.29 8.62 -4.73
CA SER A 117 -18.12 7.83 -5.12
C SER A 117 -18.30 6.37 -4.68
N VAL A 118 -18.01 5.43 -5.57
CA VAL A 118 -18.14 4.00 -5.29
C VAL A 118 -17.42 3.59 -4.01
N GLY A 119 -18.03 2.81 -3.14
CA GLY A 119 -17.43 2.33 -1.89
C GLY A 119 -17.25 3.39 -0.80
N VAL A 120 -17.73 4.63 -1.00
CA VAL A 120 -17.65 5.68 0.02
C VAL A 120 -18.57 5.37 1.19
N ALA A 121 -18.03 5.46 2.40
CA ALA A 121 -18.78 5.30 3.66
C ALA A 121 -18.07 6.03 4.79
N ARG A 122 -18.77 6.24 5.91
CA ARG A 122 -18.13 6.68 7.16
C ARG A 122 -17.38 5.49 7.77
N GLN A 123 -16.06 5.51 7.65
CA GLN A 123 -15.17 4.44 8.13
C GLN A 123 -13.83 5.05 8.57
N TYR A 124 -12.98 4.25 9.21
CA TYR A 124 -11.65 4.73 9.60
C TYR A 124 -10.84 5.10 8.35
N CYS A 125 -10.30 6.31 8.36
CA CYS A 125 -9.45 6.84 7.31
C CYS A 125 -8.04 7.06 7.87
N GLY A 126 -7.11 6.18 7.58
CA GLY A 126 -5.74 6.25 8.07
C GLY A 126 -5.06 7.59 7.76
N GLN A 127 -5.34 8.18 6.59
CA GLN A 127 -4.82 9.50 6.22
C GLN A 127 -5.27 10.63 7.16
N LEU A 128 -6.44 10.51 7.78
CA LEU A 128 -6.99 11.50 8.70
C LEU A 128 -6.83 11.10 10.18
N GLY A 129 -6.40 9.87 10.45
CA GLY A 129 -6.30 9.33 11.81
C GLY A 129 -7.63 9.21 12.56
N LYS A 130 -8.77 9.22 11.85
CA LYS A 130 -10.12 9.22 12.44
C LYS A 130 -11.14 8.56 11.53
N GLN A 131 -12.34 8.30 12.07
CA GLN A 131 -13.50 7.93 11.25
C GLN A 131 -14.03 9.15 10.49
N ASP A 132 -14.06 9.01 9.16
CA ASP A 132 -14.57 10.07 8.27
C ASP A 132 -15.18 9.45 7.01
N ASN A 133 -15.79 10.28 6.17
CA ASN A 133 -16.34 9.87 4.88
C ASN A 133 -15.19 9.62 3.89
N CYS A 134 -14.93 8.37 3.58
CA CYS A 134 -13.80 7.99 2.72
C CYS A 134 -14.07 6.72 1.91
N GLN A 135 -13.29 6.53 0.86
CA GLN A 135 -13.06 5.24 0.21
C GLN A 135 -11.84 4.60 0.86
N VAL A 136 -11.78 3.28 0.91
CA VAL A 136 -10.61 2.53 1.40
C VAL A 136 -10.25 1.47 0.37
N ALA A 137 -8.98 1.33 0.07
CA ALA A 137 -8.50 0.25 -0.79
C ALA A 137 -7.48 -0.61 -0.06
N VAL A 138 -7.61 -1.92 -0.21
CA VAL A 138 -6.67 -2.93 0.28
C VAL A 138 -5.62 -3.19 -0.77
N SER A 139 -4.36 -3.27 -0.39
CA SER A 139 -3.25 -3.56 -1.28
C SER A 139 -2.35 -4.66 -0.77
N LEU A 140 -1.64 -5.26 -1.70
CA LEU A 140 -0.52 -6.16 -1.47
C LEU A 140 0.71 -5.58 -2.17
N SER A 141 1.80 -5.37 -1.42
CA SER A 141 3.08 -4.88 -1.96
C SER A 141 4.19 -5.91 -1.75
N LEU A 142 5.06 -6.05 -2.74
CA LEU A 142 6.34 -6.75 -2.57
C LEU A 142 7.36 -5.77 -2.01
N ALA A 143 8.25 -6.25 -1.14
CA ALA A 143 9.30 -5.41 -0.58
C ALA A 143 10.62 -6.15 -0.42
N THR A 144 11.70 -5.41 -0.69
CA THR A 144 13.08 -5.66 -0.27
C THR A 144 13.49 -4.54 0.70
N HIS A 145 14.70 -4.57 1.22
CA HIS A 145 15.22 -3.44 2.02
C HIS A 145 15.46 -2.19 1.17
N GLN A 146 15.52 -2.32 -0.14
CA GLN A 146 15.84 -1.21 -1.05
C GLN A 146 14.60 -0.60 -1.68
N GLY A 147 13.67 -1.43 -2.13
CA GLY A 147 12.47 -1.00 -2.86
C GLY A 147 11.22 -1.78 -2.49
N SER A 148 10.07 -1.24 -2.88
CA SER A 148 8.79 -1.92 -2.75
C SER A 148 7.85 -1.51 -3.86
N LEU A 149 6.96 -2.43 -4.27
CA LEU A 149 6.02 -2.24 -5.36
C LEU A 149 4.65 -2.80 -4.98
N PRO A 150 3.57 -2.00 -5.02
CA PRO A 150 2.22 -2.53 -4.96
C PRO A 150 1.93 -3.41 -6.19
N ILE A 151 1.53 -4.66 -5.97
CA ILE A 151 1.22 -5.63 -7.03
C ILE A 151 -0.27 -5.98 -7.12
N ALA A 152 -1.03 -5.67 -6.10
CA ALA A 152 -2.48 -5.80 -6.09
C ALA A 152 -3.11 -4.63 -5.34
N TYR A 153 -4.25 -4.17 -5.85
CA TYR A 153 -4.96 -3.01 -5.32
C TYR A 153 -6.45 -3.16 -5.56
N ARG A 154 -7.26 -3.18 -4.49
CA ARG A 154 -8.69 -3.37 -4.61
C ARG A 154 -9.48 -2.46 -3.68
N LEU A 155 -10.47 -1.75 -4.24
CA LEU A 155 -11.41 -0.95 -3.49
C LEU A 155 -12.27 -1.86 -2.58
N TYR A 156 -12.27 -1.56 -1.28
CA TYR A 156 -13.22 -2.15 -0.34
C TYR A 156 -14.63 -1.64 -0.63
N LEU A 157 -15.56 -2.57 -0.82
CA LEU A 157 -16.97 -2.25 -1.02
C LEU A 157 -17.74 -2.51 0.29
N PRO A 158 -18.11 -1.47 1.04
CA PRO A 158 -18.85 -1.62 2.29
C PRO A 158 -20.16 -2.41 2.10
N LYS A 159 -20.63 -3.07 3.15
CA LYS A 159 -21.81 -3.95 3.10
C LYS A 159 -23.05 -3.25 2.54
N ASP A 160 -23.26 -1.99 2.92
CA ASP A 160 -24.39 -1.18 2.44
C ASP A 160 -24.30 -0.91 0.93
N TRP A 161 -23.09 -0.79 0.39
CA TRP A 161 -22.87 -0.67 -1.05
C TRP A 161 -23.08 -2.01 -1.77
N ALA A 162 -22.56 -3.09 -1.20
CA ALA A 162 -22.68 -4.42 -1.79
C ALA A 162 -24.13 -4.89 -1.86
N GLY A 163 -24.96 -4.47 -0.89
CA GLY A 163 -26.39 -4.79 -0.82
C GLY A 163 -27.32 -3.87 -1.61
N ASP A 164 -26.81 -2.82 -2.27
CA ASP A 164 -27.64 -1.87 -3.03
C ASP A 164 -27.42 -2.03 -4.55
N PRO A 165 -28.34 -2.74 -5.25
CA PRO A 165 -28.21 -2.99 -6.68
C PRO A 165 -28.22 -1.72 -7.53
N LEU A 166 -28.97 -0.68 -7.12
CA LEU A 166 -29.07 0.56 -7.87
C LEU A 166 -27.76 1.35 -7.80
N ARG A 167 -27.20 1.52 -6.60
CA ARG A 167 -25.90 2.19 -6.43
C ARG A 167 -24.77 1.44 -7.17
N ARG A 168 -24.78 0.09 -7.12
CA ARG A 168 -23.85 -0.75 -7.86
C ARG A 168 -23.92 -0.53 -9.36
N ALA A 169 -25.14 -0.53 -9.93
CA ALA A 169 -25.37 -0.33 -11.36
C ALA A 169 -24.88 1.05 -11.81
N ILE A 170 -25.22 2.11 -11.07
CA ILE A 170 -24.80 3.50 -11.35
C ILE A 170 -23.27 3.63 -11.30
N ALA A 171 -22.62 2.98 -10.34
CA ALA A 171 -21.16 3.02 -10.20
C ALA A 171 -20.41 2.03 -11.10
N GLY A 172 -21.11 1.20 -11.85
CA GLY A 172 -20.52 0.17 -12.73
C GLY A 172 -19.75 -0.90 -11.95
N VAL A 173 -20.24 -1.29 -10.75
CA VAL A 173 -19.65 -2.39 -9.98
C VAL A 173 -19.94 -3.71 -10.68
N PRO A 174 -18.95 -4.55 -11.02
CA PRO A 174 -19.15 -5.85 -11.67
C PRO A 174 -20.08 -6.76 -10.85
N ALA A 175 -20.85 -7.60 -11.55
CA ALA A 175 -21.85 -8.47 -10.92
C ALA A 175 -21.23 -9.51 -9.96
N ASP A 176 -20.03 -9.97 -10.26
CA ASP A 176 -19.25 -10.94 -9.50
C ASP A 176 -18.59 -10.36 -8.24
N VAL A 177 -18.52 -9.02 -8.11
CA VAL A 177 -18.01 -8.38 -6.90
C VAL A 177 -19.05 -8.49 -5.79
N VAL A 178 -18.78 -9.34 -4.81
CA VAL A 178 -19.59 -9.51 -3.60
C VAL A 178 -18.96 -8.79 -2.41
N PHE A 179 -19.72 -8.65 -1.31
CA PHE A 179 -19.17 -8.16 -0.05
C PHE A 179 -18.07 -9.09 0.45
N GLN A 180 -16.93 -8.50 0.77
CA GLN A 180 -15.81 -9.14 1.45
C GLN A 180 -15.28 -8.19 2.50
N THR A 181 -14.86 -8.72 3.65
CA THR A 181 -14.09 -7.97 4.62
C THR A 181 -12.71 -7.64 4.08
N LYS A 182 -12.04 -6.64 4.64
CA LYS A 182 -10.68 -6.30 4.21
C LYS A 182 -9.69 -7.47 4.36
N PRO A 183 -9.69 -8.26 5.46
CA PRO A 183 -8.88 -9.47 5.56
C PRO A 183 -9.18 -10.52 4.48
N GLU A 184 -10.45 -10.70 4.09
CA GLU A 184 -10.81 -11.61 3.00
C GLU A 184 -10.29 -11.13 1.65
N ILE A 185 -10.32 -9.81 1.39
CA ILE A 185 -9.71 -9.22 0.19
C ILE A 185 -8.20 -9.46 0.19
N ALA A 186 -7.53 -9.20 1.32
CA ALA A 186 -6.09 -9.45 1.47
C ALA A 186 -5.72 -10.91 1.21
N LEU A 187 -6.48 -11.86 1.77
CA LEU A 187 -6.25 -13.28 1.55
C LEU A 187 -6.46 -13.67 0.08
N GLN A 188 -7.44 -13.08 -0.59
CA GLN A 188 -7.65 -13.29 -2.03
C GLN A 188 -6.47 -12.77 -2.85
N GLN A 189 -5.93 -11.59 -2.52
CA GLN A 189 -4.74 -11.04 -3.18
C GLN A 189 -3.52 -11.93 -2.99
N LEU A 190 -3.30 -12.46 -1.78
CA LEU A 190 -2.22 -13.41 -1.49
C LEU A 190 -2.35 -14.70 -2.31
N ARG A 191 -3.57 -15.29 -2.35
CA ARG A 191 -3.85 -16.48 -3.16
C ARG A 191 -3.55 -16.26 -4.63
N GLN A 192 -3.94 -15.10 -5.15
CA GLN A 192 -3.66 -14.75 -6.54
C GLN A 192 -2.15 -14.59 -6.78
N ALA A 193 -1.44 -13.93 -5.87
CA ALA A 193 0.01 -13.77 -5.98
C ALA A 193 0.75 -15.12 -5.98
N VAL A 194 0.33 -16.07 -5.12
CA VAL A 194 0.85 -17.45 -5.14
C VAL A 194 0.55 -18.15 -6.45
N ALA A 195 -0.70 -18.06 -6.94
CA ALA A 195 -1.12 -18.66 -8.20
C ALA A 195 -0.37 -18.08 -9.42
N ASP A 196 -0.04 -16.79 -9.37
CA ASP A 196 0.74 -16.09 -10.40
C ASP A 196 2.26 -16.38 -10.32
N GLY A 197 2.71 -17.21 -9.38
CA GLY A 197 4.12 -17.56 -9.20
C GLY A 197 4.99 -16.38 -8.72
N VAL A 198 4.41 -15.44 -7.99
CA VAL A 198 5.17 -14.31 -7.40
C VAL A 198 6.20 -14.86 -6.41
N PRO A 199 7.47 -14.38 -6.45
CA PRO A 199 8.49 -14.82 -5.52
C PRO A 199 8.03 -14.71 -4.06
N PRO A 200 8.26 -15.75 -3.22
CA PRO A 200 7.77 -15.79 -1.85
C PRO A 200 8.42 -14.71 -0.97
N GLY A 201 7.68 -14.26 0.02
CA GLY A 201 8.12 -13.35 1.07
C GLY A 201 7.35 -13.59 2.36
N VAL A 202 7.81 -13.02 3.46
CA VAL A 202 7.10 -13.07 4.74
C VAL A 202 5.90 -12.12 4.68
N ALA A 203 4.70 -12.60 4.99
CA ALA A 203 3.50 -11.75 5.02
C ALA A 203 3.54 -10.84 6.25
N LEU A 204 3.61 -9.54 6.02
CA LEU A 204 3.63 -8.50 7.06
C LEU A 204 2.28 -7.78 7.10
N MET A 205 1.74 -7.58 8.28
CA MET A 205 0.47 -6.89 8.46
C MET A 205 0.38 -6.18 9.82
N ASP A 206 -0.43 -5.14 9.87
CA ASP A 206 -0.73 -4.41 11.09
C ASP A 206 -1.79 -5.12 11.96
N PRO A 207 -2.13 -4.62 13.18
CA PRO A 207 -3.14 -5.24 14.02
C PRO A 207 -4.55 -5.26 13.44
N ALA A 208 -4.89 -4.38 12.47
CA ALA A 208 -6.20 -4.41 11.82
C ALA A 208 -6.41 -5.68 10.99
N TYR A 209 -5.33 -6.21 10.44
CA TYR A 209 -5.30 -7.49 9.71
C TYR A 209 -4.81 -8.64 10.60
N GLY A 210 -3.76 -8.41 11.37
CA GLY A 210 -3.11 -9.43 12.16
C GLY A 210 -3.99 -10.04 13.24
N ASN A 211 -4.95 -9.32 13.79
CA ASN A 211 -5.93 -9.87 14.73
C ASN A 211 -6.92 -10.86 14.09
N ASP A 212 -7.06 -10.87 12.74
CA ASP A 212 -7.93 -11.82 12.05
C ASP A 212 -7.29 -13.21 11.98
N SER A 213 -7.78 -14.14 12.80
CA SER A 213 -7.25 -15.51 12.86
C SER A 213 -7.48 -16.32 11.58
N LYS A 214 -8.51 -15.99 10.79
CA LYS A 214 -8.79 -16.67 9.52
C LYS A 214 -7.79 -16.23 8.45
N LEU A 215 -7.41 -14.95 8.45
CA LEU A 215 -6.36 -14.46 7.56
C LEU A 215 -5.03 -15.15 7.89
N ARG A 216 -4.62 -15.20 9.18
CA ARG A 216 -3.39 -15.89 9.59
C ARG A 216 -3.39 -17.37 9.21
N ALA A 217 -4.49 -18.08 9.49
CA ALA A 217 -4.64 -19.48 9.09
C ALA A 217 -4.55 -19.64 7.55
N GLY A 218 -5.25 -18.78 6.80
CA GLY A 218 -5.19 -18.80 5.34
C GLY A 218 -3.79 -18.54 4.76
N ILE A 219 -2.98 -17.71 5.41
CA ILE A 219 -1.56 -17.51 5.03
C ILE A 219 -0.75 -18.78 5.28
N SER A 220 -0.94 -19.41 6.44
CA SER A 220 -0.27 -20.70 6.76
C SER A 220 -0.70 -21.82 5.81
N ASP A 221 -1.98 -21.89 5.43
CA ASP A 221 -2.50 -22.86 4.46
C ASP A 221 -1.88 -22.67 3.06
N LEU A 222 -1.41 -21.47 2.72
CA LEU A 222 -0.67 -21.18 1.49
C LEU A 222 0.83 -21.58 1.59
N GLY A 223 1.26 -22.15 2.71
CA GLY A 223 2.66 -22.46 2.96
C GLY A 223 3.54 -21.23 3.21
N SER A 224 2.93 -20.07 3.46
CA SER A 224 3.63 -18.80 3.71
C SER A 224 3.79 -18.54 5.21
N THR A 225 4.87 -17.86 5.57
CA THR A 225 5.10 -17.38 6.94
C THR A 225 4.60 -15.96 7.09
N TYR A 226 4.33 -15.54 8.34
CA TYR A 226 3.92 -14.18 8.63
C TYR A 226 4.59 -13.57 9.85
N VAL A 227 4.58 -12.24 9.91
CA VAL A 227 4.76 -11.42 11.10
C VAL A 227 3.54 -10.48 11.17
N ALA A 228 2.62 -10.81 12.06
CA ALA A 228 1.31 -10.18 12.18
C ALA A 228 1.25 -9.30 13.42
N GLY A 229 1.05 -7.99 13.24
CA GLY A 229 0.78 -7.07 14.33
C GLY A 229 -0.46 -7.51 15.13
N MET A 230 -0.39 -7.41 16.45
CA MET A 230 -1.45 -7.88 17.34
C MET A 230 -1.86 -6.81 18.34
N SER A 231 -3.10 -6.90 18.81
CA SER A 231 -3.55 -6.13 19.98
C SER A 231 -2.82 -6.59 21.26
N PRO A 232 -2.47 -5.68 22.17
CA PRO A 232 -1.91 -6.04 23.48
C PRO A 232 -2.85 -6.94 24.32
N THR A 233 -4.14 -6.93 24.01
CA THR A 233 -5.17 -7.75 24.67
C THR A 233 -5.33 -9.14 24.05
N THR A 234 -4.55 -9.49 23.03
CA THR A 234 -4.57 -10.83 22.42
C THR A 234 -4.22 -11.87 23.46
N MET A 235 -5.09 -12.89 23.61
CA MET A 235 -4.92 -13.96 24.59
C MET A 235 -4.00 -15.04 24.02
N VAL A 236 -3.02 -15.44 24.83
CA VAL A 236 -2.03 -16.47 24.50
C VAL A 236 -1.83 -17.41 25.70
N TRP A 237 -1.51 -18.66 25.42
CA TRP A 237 -1.00 -19.60 26.41
C TRP A 237 0.48 -19.34 26.62
N GLN A 238 0.91 -19.35 27.86
CA GLN A 238 2.30 -19.14 28.24
C GLN A 238 3.20 -20.24 27.65
N PRO A 239 4.52 -20.03 27.58
CA PRO A 239 5.45 -21.05 27.10
C PRO A 239 5.30 -22.37 27.84
N GLY A 240 5.16 -23.44 27.07
CA GLY A 240 4.93 -24.78 27.63
C GLY A 240 3.49 -25.10 28.01
N GLU A 241 2.59 -24.11 28.04
CA GLU A 241 1.18 -24.32 28.33
C GLU A 241 0.33 -24.52 27.07
N ALA A 242 -0.81 -25.16 27.25
CA ALA A 242 -1.82 -25.41 26.22
C ALA A 242 -3.18 -25.58 26.88
N PRO A 243 -4.30 -25.36 26.16
CA PRO A 243 -5.63 -25.65 26.71
C PRO A 243 -5.73 -27.11 27.16
N LEU A 244 -6.55 -27.37 28.15
CA LEU A 244 -6.77 -28.72 28.65
C LEU A 244 -7.41 -29.62 27.62
N PRO A 245 -7.07 -30.93 27.59
CA PRO A 245 -7.69 -31.89 26.67
C PRO A 245 -9.20 -32.01 26.91
N PRO A 246 -9.95 -32.55 25.96
CA PRO A 246 -11.35 -32.83 26.14
C PRO A 246 -11.63 -33.64 27.41
N ALA A 247 -12.79 -33.38 28.03
CA ALA A 247 -13.16 -34.13 29.24
C ALA A 247 -13.26 -35.65 28.93
N SER A 248 -12.76 -36.48 29.85
CA SER A 248 -12.83 -37.92 29.72
C SER A 248 -14.30 -38.39 29.67
N SER A 249 -14.61 -39.34 28.77
CA SER A 249 -15.94 -39.92 28.70
C SER A 249 -16.26 -40.71 29.97
N ARG A 250 -17.44 -40.45 30.56
CA ARG A 250 -17.96 -41.21 31.69
C ARG A 250 -18.78 -42.44 31.25
N GLY A 251 -18.60 -42.92 30.02
CA GLY A 251 -19.21 -44.16 29.55
C GLY A 251 -20.61 -44.04 28.99
N ARG A 252 -21.26 -42.87 29.03
CA ARG A 252 -22.58 -42.62 28.42
C ARG A 252 -22.55 -41.29 27.66
N GLY A 253 -23.13 -41.32 26.45
CA GLY A 253 -23.21 -40.14 25.56
C GLY A 253 -22.05 -40.02 24.58
N ARG A 254 -22.12 -38.99 23.71
CA ARG A 254 -21.04 -38.68 22.75
C ARG A 254 -19.82 -38.18 23.49
N PRO A 255 -18.60 -38.72 23.24
CA PRO A 255 -17.37 -38.23 23.85
C PRO A 255 -17.14 -36.74 23.57
N ALA A 256 -16.66 -36.01 24.56
CA ALA A 256 -16.22 -34.65 24.36
C ALA A 256 -15.01 -34.64 23.42
N THR A 257 -15.02 -33.76 22.43
CA THR A 257 -13.95 -33.66 21.42
C THR A 257 -13.27 -32.30 21.44
N ARG A 258 -13.72 -31.39 22.30
CA ARG A 258 -13.25 -30.00 22.33
C ARG A 258 -12.34 -29.75 23.52
N LEU A 259 -11.31 -28.92 23.27
CA LEU A 259 -10.43 -28.42 24.31
C LEU A 259 -11.22 -27.59 25.32
N ARG A 260 -10.71 -27.50 26.53
CA ARG A 260 -11.35 -26.80 27.63
C ARG A 260 -10.37 -25.93 28.41
N ARG A 261 -10.93 -25.06 29.23
CA ARG A 261 -10.25 -24.23 30.23
C ARG A 261 -10.94 -24.47 31.57
N ASP A 262 -10.28 -24.19 32.66
CA ASP A 262 -10.88 -24.15 33.99
C ASP A 262 -10.46 -22.88 34.74
N GLU A 263 -10.90 -22.70 35.98
CA GLU A 263 -10.66 -21.47 36.74
C GLU A 263 -9.18 -21.17 36.99
N THR A 264 -8.35 -22.22 37.07
CA THR A 264 -6.92 -22.12 37.38
C THR A 264 -6.03 -22.21 36.17
N HIS A 265 -6.58 -22.59 35.00
CA HIS A 265 -5.84 -22.80 33.76
C HIS A 265 -6.46 -21.98 32.63
N GLN A 266 -5.98 -20.75 32.52
CA GLN A 266 -6.46 -19.72 31.60
C GLN A 266 -5.31 -19.11 30.79
N PRO A 267 -5.54 -18.73 29.55
CA PRO A 267 -4.56 -17.94 28.80
C PRO A 267 -4.46 -16.53 29.39
N VAL A 268 -3.32 -15.90 29.18
CA VAL A 268 -3.05 -14.50 29.57
C VAL A 268 -3.02 -13.57 28.38
N SER A 269 -3.18 -12.27 28.61
CA SER A 269 -2.99 -11.30 27.51
C SER A 269 -1.50 -11.18 27.15
N ALA A 270 -1.21 -10.87 25.89
CA ALA A 270 0.16 -10.61 25.44
C ALA A 270 0.83 -9.51 26.26
N LYS A 271 0.06 -8.48 26.68
CA LYS A 271 0.54 -7.41 27.56
C LYS A 271 0.89 -7.93 28.95
N THR A 272 0.02 -8.74 29.56
CA THR A 272 0.29 -9.34 30.87
C THR A 272 1.58 -10.16 30.85
N LEU A 273 1.71 -11.04 29.83
CA LEU A 273 2.91 -11.83 29.64
C LEU A 273 4.17 -10.95 29.48
N ALA A 274 4.07 -9.88 28.69
CA ALA A 274 5.19 -8.96 28.45
C ALA A 274 5.68 -8.25 29.73
N LEU A 275 4.76 -7.86 30.61
CA LEU A 275 5.08 -7.18 31.86
C LEU A 275 5.68 -8.12 32.92
N GLU A 276 5.44 -9.42 32.81
CA GLU A 276 5.97 -10.47 33.70
C GLU A 276 7.35 -11.01 33.21
N LEU A 277 7.81 -10.60 32.00
CA LEU A 277 9.09 -11.07 31.50
C LEU A 277 10.27 -10.52 32.33
N PRO A 278 11.25 -11.36 32.66
CA PRO A 278 12.44 -10.91 33.39
C PRO A 278 13.29 -9.98 32.54
N ALA A 279 14.10 -9.14 33.17
CA ALA A 279 14.93 -8.14 32.50
C ALA A 279 15.87 -8.75 31.44
N GLU A 280 16.34 -9.96 31.69
CA GLU A 280 17.27 -10.70 30.82
C GLU A 280 16.62 -11.18 29.52
N ALA A 281 15.29 -11.24 29.46
CA ALA A 281 14.54 -11.60 28.25
C ALA A 281 14.58 -10.47 27.20
N TRP A 282 14.93 -9.26 27.60
CA TRP A 282 14.94 -8.09 26.75
C TRP A 282 16.31 -7.81 26.18
N GLN A 283 16.37 -7.64 24.86
CA GLN A 283 17.58 -7.28 24.14
C GLN A 283 17.38 -5.95 23.42
N THR A 284 18.37 -5.07 23.50
CA THR A 284 18.37 -3.81 22.77
C THR A 284 18.84 -4.05 21.35
N ILE A 285 18.00 -3.70 20.36
CA ILE A 285 18.30 -3.88 18.94
C ILE A 285 18.16 -2.54 18.23
N THR A 286 19.20 -2.18 17.47
CA THR A 286 19.16 -1.11 16.49
C THR A 286 18.68 -1.70 15.17
N TRP A 287 17.50 -1.32 14.74
CA TRP A 287 16.87 -1.91 13.57
C TRP A 287 16.96 -1.02 12.31
N ARG A 288 17.40 0.23 12.47
CA ARG A 288 17.59 1.16 11.36
C ARG A 288 18.41 2.37 11.77
N ASP A 289 19.21 2.92 10.85
CA ASP A 289 19.80 4.25 10.98
C ASP A 289 18.71 5.31 10.77
N GLY A 290 18.54 6.18 11.75
CA GLY A 290 17.63 7.33 11.66
C GLY A 290 18.39 8.56 11.16
N SER A 291 17.67 9.64 10.77
CA SER A 291 18.28 10.90 10.29
C SER A 291 19.13 11.58 11.34
N ASN A 292 18.76 11.45 12.62
CA ASN A 292 19.42 12.14 13.73
C ASN A 292 20.12 11.17 14.70
N ALA A 293 19.63 9.93 14.81
CA ALA A 293 20.16 8.88 15.67
C ALA A 293 19.67 7.52 15.19
N PRO A 294 20.40 6.43 15.52
CA PRO A 294 19.92 5.07 15.27
C PRO A 294 18.56 4.83 15.93
N LEU A 295 17.67 4.13 15.22
CA LEU A 295 16.37 3.73 15.75
C LEU A 295 16.54 2.41 16.52
N THR A 296 16.43 2.54 17.84
CA THR A 296 16.75 1.48 18.79
C THR A 296 15.57 1.28 19.74
N SER A 297 15.25 0.02 20.04
CA SER A 297 14.24 -0.36 21.04
C SER A 297 14.66 -1.64 21.75
N ARG A 298 14.02 -1.93 22.89
CA ARG A 298 14.17 -3.23 23.53
C ARG A 298 13.16 -4.19 22.94
N PHE A 299 13.61 -5.41 22.64
CA PHE A 299 12.77 -6.48 22.10
C PHE A 299 12.89 -7.72 22.96
N ALA A 300 11.78 -8.45 23.09
CA ALA A 300 11.73 -9.79 23.63
C ALA A 300 10.95 -10.69 22.68
N ARG A 301 11.28 -11.99 22.65
CA ARG A 301 10.49 -12.98 21.91
C ARG A 301 10.24 -14.21 22.77
N TRP A 302 9.08 -14.81 22.57
CA TRP A 302 8.66 -15.96 23.33
C TRP A 302 7.83 -16.92 22.49
N ARG A 303 7.93 -18.22 22.74
CA ARG A 303 7.08 -19.22 22.08
C ARG A 303 5.77 -19.35 22.83
N VAL A 304 4.67 -18.96 22.22
CA VAL A 304 3.32 -18.97 22.82
C VAL A 304 2.34 -19.72 21.90
N ARG A 305 1.19 -20.12 22.43
CA ARG A 305 0.08 -20.62 21.62
C ARG A 305 -1.03 -19.60 21.58
N PRO A 306 -1.49 -19.13 20.41
CA PRO A 306 -2.67 -18.28 20.32
C PRO A 306 -3.88 -19.00 20.92
N ALA A 307 -4.60 -18.33 21.83
CA ALA A 307 -5.73 -18.91 22.55
C ALA A 307 -7.08 -18.70 21.89
N HIS A 308 -7.09 -18.17 20.65
CA HIS A 308 -8.33 -17.90 19.92
C HIS A 308 -9.02 -19.22 19.51
N ASP A 309 -10.33 -19.30 19.76
CA ASP A 309 -11.20 -20.41 19.36
C ASP A 309 -10.84 -21.81 19.96
N ASP A 310 -10.07 -21.89 21.02
CA ASP A 310 -9.72 -23.17 21.69
C ASP A 310 -10.94 -24.05 21.91
N ALA A 311 -12.03 -23.48 22.44
CA ALA A 311 -13.26 -24.20 22.70
C ALA A 311 -13.94 -24.82 21.46
N ARG A 312 -13.44 -24.52 20.25
CA ARG A 312 -13.92 -25.08 18.97
C ARG A 312 -12.95 -26.11 18.39
N ARG A 313 -11.73 -26.22 18.95
CA ARG A 313 -10.66 -27.09 18.46
C ARG A 313 -10.65 -28.42 19.21
N SER A 314 -10.15 -29.44 18.56
CA SER A 314 -9.84 -30.74 19.16
C SER A 314 -8.38 -30.85 19.61
N GLU A 315 -7.50 -30.03 19.03
CA GLU A 315 -6.09 -29.99 19.31
C GLU A 315 -5.64 -28.54 19.55
N PRO A 316 -4.62 -28.34 20.43
CA PRO A 316 -4.09 -26.99 20.66
C PRO A 316 -3.55 -26.36 19.37
N ALA A 317 -3.65 -25.05 19.28
CA ALA A 317 -2.96 -24.32 18.22
C ALA A 317 -1.45 -24.59 18.28
N GLU A 318 -0.77 -24.56 17.14
CA GLU A 318 0.68 -24.64 17.13
C GLU A 318 1.31 -23.45 17.86
N ALA A 319 2.52 -23.65 18.39
CA ALA A 319 3.23 -22.58 19.03
C ALA A 319 3.82 -21.64 17.99
N GLU A 320 3.61 -20.36 18.18
CA GLU A 320 4.13 -19.26 17.37
C GLU A 320 5.10 -18.39 18.16
N TRP A 321 5.89 -17.58 17.49
CA TRP A 321 6.65 -16.54 18.16
C TRP A 321 5.71 -15.37 18.53
N LEU A 322 5.78 -14.93 19.78
CA LEU A 322 5.31 -13.60 20.20
C LEU A 322 6.55 -12.71 20.28
N LEU A 323 6.68 -11.76 19.35
CA LEU A 323 7.66 -10.69 19.39
C LEU A 323 7.04 -9.47 20.06
N ILE A 324 7.78 -8.84 20.95
CA ILE A 324 7.32 -7.70 21.74
C ILE A 324 8.38 -6.59 21.65
N GLU A 325 7.93 -5.36 21.44
CA GLU A 325 8.78 -4.17 21.46
C GLU A 325 8.44 -3.29 22.66
N TRP A 326 9.48 -2.86 23.35
CA TRP A 326 9.39 -1.87 24.42
C TRP A 326 10.30 -0.69 24.08
N PRO A 327 9.76 0.42 23.53
CA PRO A 327 10.55 1.60 23.22
C PRO A 327 11.21 2.19 24.47
N GLU A 328 12.39 2.76 24.28
CA GLU A 328 13.07 3.45 25.37
C GLU A 328 12.24 4.63 25.90
N GLY A 329 12.13 4.73 27.23
CA GLY A 329 11.34 5.77 27.88
C GLY A 329 9.83 5.51 27.91
N ALA A 330 9.31 4.47 27.22
CA ALA A 330 7.92 4.10 27.32
C ALA A 330 7.62 3.42 28.66
N ALA A 331 6.44 3.72 29.25
CA ALA A 331 6.01 3.12 30.51
C ALA A 331 5.71 1.62 30.38
N GLU A 332 5.32 1.17 29.20
CA GLU A 332 4.90 -0.20 28.92
C GLU A 332 5.25 -0.58 27.46
N PRO A 333 5.29 -1.90 27.12
CA PRO A 333 5.48 -2.36 25.76
C PRO A 333 4.39 -1.81 24.81
N ASP A 334 4.77 -1.44 23.60
CA ASP A 334 3.89 -0.74 22.65
C ASP A 334 3.43 -1.63 21.51
N HIS A 335 4.34 -2.47 20.96
CA HIS A 335 4.03 -3.29 19.81
C HIS A 335 4.18 -4.78 20.08
N TYR A 336 3.28 -5.56 19.50
CA TYR A 336 3.20 -7.01 19.67
C TYR A 336 2.97 -7.64 18.31
N TRP A 337 3.67 -8.73 18.00
CA TRP A 337 3.49 -9.50 16.77
C TRP A 337 3.45 -11.00 17.06
N LEU A 338 2.56 -11.72 16.40
CA LEU A 338 2.65 -13.17 16.26
C LEU A 338 3.38 -13.51 14.96
N SER A 339 4.22 -14.56 14.99
CA SER A 339 4.98 -14.97 13.81
C SER A 339 5.13 -16.48 13.73
N THR A 340 4.95 -17.00 12.50
CA THR A 340 5.19 -18.39 12.14
C THR A 340 6.57 -18.63 11.54
N MET A 341 7.50 -17.67 11.66
CA MET A 341 8.88 -17.85 11.23
C MET A 341 9.54 -19.05 11.95
N ALA A 342 10.58 -19.60 11.35
CA ALA A 342 11.27 -20.79 11.83
C ALA A 342 11.68 -20.69 13.31
N ALA A 343 11.76 -21.85 13.99
CA ALA A 343 12.04 -21.90 15.42
C ALA A 343 13.47 -21.41 15.76
N ASP A 344 14.39 -21.51 14.84
CA ASP A 344 15.80 -21.11 14.95
C ASP A 344 16.09 -19.69 14.42
N ILE A 345 15.05 -18.94 13.96
CA ILE A 345 15.22 -17.56 13.48
C ILE A 345 15.87 -16.70 14.58
N SER A 346 16.84 -15.86 14.23
CA SER A 346 17.44 -14.92 15.21
C SER A 346 16.44 -13.81 15.59
N LEU A 347 16.63 -13.20 16.75
CA LEU A 347 15.78 -12.09 17.18
C LEU A 347 15.93 -10.88 16.26
N GLU A 348 17.17 -10.58 15.85
CA GLU A 348 17.50 -9.49 14.94
C GLU A 348 16.77 -9.65 13.60
N ARG A 349 16.78 -10.87 13.05
CA ARG A 349 16.11 -11.16 11.77
C ARG A 349 14.58 -11.03 11.89
N MET A 350 14.01 -11.42 13.02
CA MET A 350 12.58 -11.28 13.28
C MET A 350 12.18 -9.81 13.42
N VAL A 351 13.00 -9.01 14.14
CA VAL A 351 12.82 -7.56 14.26
C VAL A 351 12.94 -6.87 12.91
N ASP A 352 13.91 -7.24 12.11
CA ASP A 352 14.10 -6.73 10.75
C ASP A 352 12.82 -6.89 9.92
N HIS A 353 12.23 -8.08 9.86
CA HIS A 353 10.97 -8.30 9.16
C HIS A 353 9.81 -7.51 9.78
N ALA A 354 9.65 -7.51 11.12
CA ALA A 354 8.57 -6.77 11.78
C ALA A 354 8.63 -5.28 11.46
N LYS A 355 9.85 -4.74 11.36
CA LYS A 355 10.08 -3.32 11.06
C LYS A 355 10.02 -3.00 9.56
N LEU A 356 10.19 -3.97 8.67
CA LEU A 356 10.15 -3.74 7.22
C LEU A 356 8.80 -3.22 6.71
N ARG A 357 7.71 -3.43 7.47
CA ARG A 357 6.36 -2.92 7.12
C ARG A 357 6.32 -1.40 6.88
N TRP A 358 7.25 -0.60 7.46
CA TRP A 358 7.32 0.83 7.21
C TRP A 358 7.43 1.21 5.71
N ARG A 359 7.88 0.25 4.87
CA ARG A 359 8.00 0.47 3.41
C ARG A 359 6.66 0.86 2.79
N ILE A 360 5.56 0.21 3.19
CA ILE A 360 4.23 0.50 2.63
C ILE A 360 3.77 1.93 2.98
N GLU A 361 4.15 2.43 4.17
CA GLU A 361 3.81 3.81 4.56
C GLU A 361 4.53 4.82 3.66
N ARG A 362 5.76 4.53 3.28
CA ARG A 362 6.53 5.31 2.33
C ARG A 362 5.93 5.23 0.93
N ASP A 363 5.58 4.03 0.44
CA ASP A 363 4.94 3.86 -0.87
C ASP A 363 3.66 4.69 -0.97
N TYR A 364 2.81 4.64 0.05
CA TYR A 364 1.59 5.44 0.07
C TYR A 364 1.86 6.94 0.14
N LEU A 365 2.90 7.35 0.85
CA LEU A 365 3.31 8.75 0.88
C LEU A 365 3.74 9.21 -0.52
N GLU A 366 4.64 8.48 -1.15
CA GLU A 366 5.14 8.78 -2.50
C GLU A 366 4.02 8.69 -3.55
N LEU A 367 3.21 7.63 -3.54
CA LEU A 367 2.06 7.48 -4.45
C LEU A 367 1.03 8.61 -4.30
N LYS A 368 0.74 9.06 -3.08
CA LYS A 368 -0.25 10.12 -2.85
C LYS A 368 0.32 11.53 -3.09
N GLN A 369 1.53 11.80 -2.63
CA GLN A 369 2.11 13.14 -2.70
C GLN A 369 2.80 13.39 -4.03
N GLU A 370 3.62 12.46 -4.49
CA GLU A 370 4.45 12.65 -5.68
C GLU A 370 3.70 12.28 -6.96
N VAL A 371 3.00 11.16 -6.97
CA VAL A 371 2.26 10.69 -8.14
C VAL A 371 0.80 11.12 -8.12
N GLY A 372 0.21 11.43 -6.94
CA GLY A 372 -1.14 11.99 -6.79
C GLY A 372 -2.27 10.96 -6.77
N LEU A 373 -2.04 9.74 -6.26
CA LEU A 373 -3.05 8.68 -6.15
C LEU A 373 -4.36 9.14 -5.49
N GLY A 374 -4.31 10.11 -4.58
CA GLY A 374 -5.47 10.69 -3.92
C GLY A 374 -6.30 11.67 -4.76
N HIS A 375 -5.86 12.02 -5.97
CA HIS A 375 -6.48 13.07 -6.78
C HIS A 375 -7.59 12.58 -7.73
N TYR A 376 -7.99 11.30 -7.63
CA TYR A 376 -9.10 10.77 -8.43
C TYR A 376 -10.45 11.38 -8.06
N GLU A 377 -11.11 11.98 -9.03
CA GLU A 377 -12.42 12.66 -8.89
C GLU A 377 -13.59 11.84 -9.43
N GLY A 378 -13.30 10.76 -10.14
CA GLY A 378 -14.32 9.87 -10.69
C GLY A 378 -15.14 9.13 -9.61
N ARG A 379 -16.33 8.66 -10.00
CA ARG A 379 -17.28 8.01 -9.11
C ARG A 379 -17.44 6.51 -9.35
N GLY A 380 -16.97 6.02 -10.49
CA GLY A 380 -17.18 4.64 -10.95
C GLY A 380 -16.11 3.66 -10.45
N TRP A 381 -16.48 2.39 -10.39
CA TRP A 381 -15.62 1.26 -10.02
C TRP A 381 -14.43 1.11 -10.95
N ARG A 382 -14.68 1.01 -12.26
CA ARG A 382 -13.63 0.88 -13.28
C ARG A 382 -12.60 2.00 -13.18
N GLY A 383 -13.09 3.24 -13.20
CA GLY A 383 -12.20 4.40 -13.17
C GLY A 383 -11.34 4.47 -11.90
N PHE A 384 -11.82 4.00 -10.75
CA PHE A 384 -11.02 3.92 -9.53
C PHE A 384 -9.83 2.96 -9.70
N HIS A 385 -10.09 1.73 -10.21
CA HIS A 385 -9.05 0.71 -10.38
C HIS A 385 -8.08 1.08 -11.50
N HIS A 386 -8.58 1.58 -12.63
CA HIS A 386 -7.73 2.08 -13.71
C HIS A 386 -6.81 3.20 -13.24
N HIS A 387 -7.35 4.19 -12.52
CA HIS A 387 -6.57 5.28 -11.98
C HIS A 387 -5.46 4.77 -11.05
N ALA A 388 -5.78 3.90 -10.09
CA ALA A 388 -4.79 3.32 -9.19
C ALA A 388 -3.70 2.55 -9.95
N THR A 389 -4.08 1.76 -10.95
CA THR A 389 -3.14 0.99 -11.77
C THR A 389 -2.20 1.88 -12.58
N LEU A 390 -2.71 2.97 -13.16
CA LEU A 390 -1.88 3.95 -13.88
C LEU A 390 -0.87 4.65 -12.97
N TYR A 391 -1.26 4.93 -11.73
CA TYR A 391 -0.34 5.48 -10.73
C TYR A 391 0.73 4.47 -10.32
N ILE A 392 0.35 3.21 -10.12
CA ILE A 392 1.32 2.14 -9.82
C ILE A 392 2.27 1.94 -11.01
N ALA A 393 1.79 2.03 -12.26
CA ALA A 393 2.63 1.95 -13.45
C ALA A 393 3.64 3.10 -13.51
N ALA A 394 3.21 4.36 -13.30
CA ALA A 394 4.11 5.50 -13.25
C ALA A 394 5.13 5.40 -12.10
N TYR A 395 4.69 4.95 -10.92
CA TYR A 395 5.54 4.72 -9.75
C TYR A 395 6.55 3.59 -9.99
N GLY A 396 6.14 2.51 -10.65
CA GLY A 396 7.02 1.41 -11.02
C GLY A 396 8.18 1.84 -11.91
N PHE A 397 7.95 2.76 -12.84
CA PHE A 397 9.04 3.36 -13.61
C PHE A 397 10.03 4.11 -12.72
N LEU A 398 9.54 4.95 -11.77
CA LEU A 398 10.42 5.68 -10.86
C LEU A 398 11.26 4.75 -9.96
N ILE A 399 10.68 3.64 -9.50
CA ILE A 399 11.42 2.61 -8.77
C ILE A 399 12.53 2.04 -9.65
N SER A 400 12.23 1.63 -10.87
CA SER A 400 13.21 1.06 -11.80
C SER A 400 14.36 2.03 -12.09
N GLU A 401 14.07 3.32 -12.26
CA GLU A 401 15.10 4.35 -12.49
C GLU A 401 15.98 4.56 -11.24
N LYS A 402 15.39 4.57 -10.05
CA LYS A 402 16.12 4.75 -8.79
C LYS A 402 17.11 3.62 -8.51
N GLU A 403 16.71 2.38 -8.80
CA GLU A 403 17.56 1.20 -8.60
C GLU A 403 18.65 1.08 -9.69
N THR A 404 18.47 1.75 -10.83
CA THR A 404 19.41 1.65 -11.97
C THR A 404 20.38 2.83 -12.07
N ILE A 405 20.08 3.98 -11.47
CA ILE A 405 20.92 5.18 -11.51
C ILE A 405 21.46 5.46 -10.10
N PRO A 406 22.75 5.19 -9.84
CA PRO A 406 23.34 5.54 -8.55
C PRO A 406 23.28 7.07 -8.36
N PRO A 407 23.08 7.57 -7.11
CA PRO A 407 23.01 9.00 -6.83
C PRO A 407 24.28 9.67 -7.33
N SER A 408 24.13 10.71 -8.14
CA SER A 408 25.23 11.50 -8.69
C SER A 408 26.03 12.12 -7.52
N GLY A 409 27.25 11.64 -7.27
CA GLY A 409 28.18 12.21 -6.30
C GLY A 409 28.81 11.26 -5.28
N ALA A 410 28.62 9.96 -5.37
CA ALA A 410 29.24 9.00 -4.46
C ALA A 410 30.28 8.13 -5.14
N SER A 411 31.53 8.59 -5.20
CA SER A 411 32.69 7.72 -5.29
C SER A 411 32.96 7.08 -3.90
N ARG A 412 32.04 6.25 -3.40
CA ARG A 412 32.30 5.32 -2.29
C ARG A 412 31.55 4.03 -2.56
N PRO A 413 32.22 2.86 -2.38
CA PRO A 413 31.48 1.60 -2.42
C PRO A 413 30.42 1.65 -1.31
N TRP A 414 29.18 1.47 -1.69
CA TRP A 414 28.02 1.45 -0.80
C TRP A 414 28.19 0.28 0.19
N ARG A 415 28.57 0.60 1.39
CA ARG A 415 28.37 -0.27 2.56
C ARG A 415 27.05 0.19 3.16
N GLY A 416 26.04 -0.64 3.04
CA GLY A 416 24.69 -0.53 3.55
C GLY A 416 24.40 0.60 4.54
N SER A 417 24.31 1.86 4.10
CA SER A 417 23.74 2.92 4.90
C SER A 417 22.35 3.22 4.37
N GLN A 418 21.36 2.77 5.11
CA GLN A 418 19.95 3.09 4.85
C GLN A 418 19.78 4.58 5.15
N SER A 419 19.57 5.38 4.12
CA SER A 419 19.33 6.80 4.30
C SER A 419 18.05 7.08 5.07
N ALA A 420 18.19 7.89 6.06
CA ALA A 420 17.27 8.33 7.07
C ALA A 420 15.98 8.97 6.53
N LEU A 421 14.85 8.52 7.04
CA LEU A 421 13.62 9.28 7.07
C LEU A 421 13.05 9.25 8.49
N SER A 422 12.84 10.44 9.04
CA SER A 422 12.36 10.65 10.40
C SER A 422 10.95 10.13 10.64
N PRO A 423 10.63 9.55 11.79
CA PRO A 423 9.27 9.39 12.26
C PRO A 423 8.81 10.70 12.91
N GLY A 424 7.65 11.18 12.52
CA GLY A 424 6.98 12.28 13.22
C GLY A 424 6.77 13.53 12.39
N TYR A 425 5.74 13.48 11.55
CA TYR A 425 5.20 14.69 10.95
C TYR A 425 4.39 15.47 11.98
N ARG A 426 4.95 16.60 12.43
CA ARG A 426 4.18 17.77 12.90
C ARG A 426 4.32 18.85 11.83
N PRO A 427 3.23 19.38 11.27
CA PRO A 427 3.32 20.42 10.26
C PRO A 427 3.56 21.77 10.95
N LYS A 428 4.77 22.31 10.84
CA LYS A 428 5.03 23.76 10.89
C LYS A 428 6.40 24.10 10.32
N GLY A 429 6.37 24.81 9.17
CA GLY A 429 7.28 25.89 8.85
C GLY A 429 8.65 25.52 8.28
N SER A 430 8.87 26.02 7.06
CA SER A 430 10.13 26.30 6.39
C SER A 430 10.86 25.13 5.72
N ALA A 431 10.76 25.11 4.39
CA ALA A 431 11.41 24.21 3.47
C ALA A 431 12.88 24.57 3.30
N ALA A 432 13.76 23.60 3.59
CA ALA A 432 15.04 23.51 2.91
C ALA A 432 14.87 22.45 1.81
N ALA A 433 15.11 22.83 0.55
CA ALA A 433 14.94 21.97 -0.62
C ALA A 433 15.96 20.83 -0.57
N VAL A 434 15.49 19.64 -0.29
CA VAL A 434 16.21 18.41 -0.63
C VAL A 434 15.78 18.05 -2.05
N THR A 435 16.67 18.20 -3.01
CA THR A 435 16.46 17.75 -4.39
C THR A 435 16.36 16.23 -4.39
N THR A 436 15.14 15.72 -4.53
CA THR A 436 14.88 14.30 -4.77
C THR A 436 15.17 13.99 -6.25
N PRO A 437 15.54 12.74 -6.62
CA PRO A 437 15.66 12.31 -8.01
C PRO A 437 14.43 12.63 -8.86
N HIS A 438 13.28 12.74 -8.24
CA HIS A 438 12.01 13.11 -8.83
C HIS A 438 12.01 14.55 -9.41
N ALA A 439 12.66 15.50 -8.73
CA ALA A 439 12.72 16.89 -9.18
C ALA A 439 13.61 17.06 -10.42
N GLU A 440 14.63 16.22 -10.60
CA GLU A 440 15.45 16.21 -11.82
C GLU A 440 14.72 15.54 -13.00
N PHE A 441 13.98 14.48 -12.74
CA PHE A 441 13.19 13.80 -13.77
C PHE A 441 12.07 14.70 -14.32
N HIS A 442 11.40 15.49 -13.49
CA HIS A 442 10.39 16.46 -13.94
C HIS A 442 10.96 17.51 -14.92
N ARG A 443 12.23 17.94 -14.76
CA ARG A 443 12.86 18.89 -15.67
C ARG A 443 13.18 18.29 -17.04
N HIS A 444 13.39 16.99 -17.14
CA HIS A 444 13.77 16.31 -18.37
C HIS A 444 12.59 15.80 -19.20
N LEU A 445 11.40 15.65 -18.60
CA LEU A 445 10.17 15.25 -19.31
C LEU A 445 9.37 16.42 -19.88
N ALA A 446 9.73 17.68 -19.57
CA ALA A 446 9.08 18.84 -20.15
C ALA A 446 9.26 18.81 -21.68
N TYR A 447 8.16 18.77 -22.43
CA TYR A 447 8.19 18.91 -23.88
C TYR A 447 8.83 20.25 -24.25
N PRO A 448 9.79 20.29 -25.20
CA PRO A 448 10.31 21.54 -25.66
C PRO A 448 9.16 22.33 -26.32
N SER A 449 8.77 23.45 -25.73
CA SER A 449 7.92 24.43 -26.40
C SER A 449 8.68 24.89 -27.67
N ARG A 450 8.16 24.55 -28.86
CA ARG A 450 8.63 25.16 -30.08
C ARG A 450 8.39 26.67 -29.99
N ALA A 451 9.44 27.41 -29.79
CA ALA A 451 9.43 28.84 -29.91
C ALA A 451 9.10 29.18 -31.37
N HIS A 452 7.87 29.63 -31.61
CA HIS A 452 7.54 30.38 -32.82
C HIS A 452 7.80 31.86 -32.56
N SER A 453 8.86 32.37 -33.15
CA SER A 453 9.08 33.79 -33.36
C SER A 453 8.00 34.27 -34.33
N GLY A 454 7.11 35.13 -33.89
CA GLY A 454 6.07 35.74 -34.72
C GLY A 454 5.50 36.98 -34.01
N SER A 455 6.11 38.11 -34.36
CA SER A 455 5.63 39.51 -34.40
C SER A 455 4.23 39.83 -33.78
N ARG A 456 4.25 40.78 -32.86
CA ARG A 456 3.09 41.57 -32.43
C ARG A 456 2.44 42.31 -33.59
N PRO A 457 1.13 42.56 -33.54
CA PRO A 457 0.60 43.88 -33.90
C PRO A 457 -0.25 44.50 -32.76
N ALA A 458 0.09 45.72 -32.53
CA ALA A 458 -0.64 46.93 -32.19
C ALA A 458 -2.03 46.88 -31.52
N THR A 459 -2.07 47.57 -30.38
CA THR A 459 -3.16 48.27 -29.71
C THR A 459 -4.26 48.83 -30.62
N LEU A 460 -5.52 48.60 -30.18
CA LEU A 460 -6.61 49.57 -30.39
C LEU A 460 -7.47 49.62 -29.12
N SER A 461 -7.37 50.73 -28.43
CA SER A 461 -8.30 51.26 -27.46
C SER A 461 -9.55 51.76 -28.19
N LEU A 462 -10.73 51.64 -27.54
CA LEU A 462 -11.67 52.75 -27.42
C LEU A 462 -13.02 52.31 -26.86
N LEU A 463 -13.32 52.97 -25.75
CA LEU A 463 -14.61 53.58 -25.30
C LEU A 463 -15.70 52.70 -24.69
N ARG A 464 -15.90 52.86 -23.41
CA ARG A 464 -16.92 53.65 -22.67
C ARG A 464 -18.35 53.38 -23.09
N ASP A 465 -19.19 52.95 -22.25
CA ASP A 465 -19.83 53.26 -20.93
C ASP A 465 -21.34 53.55 -21.17
N PRO A 466 -22.20 53.82 -20.22
CA PRO A 466 -22.94 52.85 -19.41
C PRO A 466 -24.46 53.11 -19.50
N SER A 467 -25.19 52.43 -18.63
CA SER A 467 -26.54 52.82 -18.15
C SER A 467 -27.77 52.09 -18.66
N SER A 468 -28.45 51.63 -17.75
CA SER A 468 -29.83 51.78 -17.30
C SER A 468 -30.59 50.44 -17.25
N ASN A 469 -30.87 49.97 -16.10
CA ASN A 469 -31.95 50.30 -15.19
C ASN A 469 -33.25 49.50 -15.41
N ARG A 470 -33.69 48.81 -14.37
CA ARG A 470 -35.06 48.46 -13.92
C ARG A 470 -35.83 47.44 -14.79
N SER A 471 -36.50 46.50 -14.28
CA SER A 471 -37.28 46.26 -13.09
C SER A 471 -38.17 45.04 -13.28
N ARG A 472 -38.45 44.34 -12.21
CA ARG A 472 -39.71 43.67 -11.81
C ARG A 472 -40.25 42.50 -12.63
N ALA A 473 -40.33 41.44 -11.92
CA ALA A 473 -41.54 40.73 -11.44
C ALA A 473 -42.15 39.78 -12.49
N GLU A 474 -42.22 38.58 -12.23
CA GLU A 474 -43.13 37.73 -11.49
C GLU A 474 -42.47 36.39 -11.16
#